data_9a887e59c2518a175d47d5a5ed735ef9
#
_entry.id   9a887e59c2518a175d47d5a5ed735ef9
#
_cell.length_a   1.000
_cell.length_b   1.000
_cell.length_c   1.000
_cell.angle_alpha   90.00
_cell.angle_beta   90.00
_cell.angle_gamma   90.00
#
_symmetry.space_group_name_H-M   'P 1'
#
loop_
_entity.id
_entity.type
_entity.pdbx_description
1 polymer ?
#
loop_
_entity_poly.entity_id
_entity_poly.type
_entity_poly.pdbx_seq_one_letter_code
_entity_poly.pdbx_strand_id
1 'polypeptide(L)'
;EVAVIVQYLADQVPARQLAPANSSFERYKLQEWLNFIATELHKGFSPLFAPGMPDEATAMAKTRLNARLQWSDGELAGKNHQMGDGFTVADAYLFTVVGWGKHVGVDIASLANCKPALLSAVQAHNARHRS
;
A
#
# COMPACT_ATOMS: atom_id res chain seq x y z
N GLU A 1 -3.34 6.04 11.97
CA GLU A 1 -2.12 6.70 12.46
C GLU A 1 -1.10 6.87 11.33
N VAL A 2 -0.71 5.78 10.66
CA VAL A 2 0.27 5.82 9.56
C VAL A 2 -0.15 6.78 8.46
N ALA A 3 -1.42 6.77 8.06
CA ALA A 3 -1.94 7.64 6.99
C ALA A 3 -1.72 9.13 7.28
N VAL A 4 -1.84 9.54 8.54
CA VAL A 4 -1.60 10.93 8.94
C VAL A 4 -0.11 11.24 9.00
N ILE A 5 0.68 10.32 9.56
CA ILE A 5 2.13 10.51 9.71
C ILE A 5 2.82 10.67 8.35
N VAL A 6 2.49 9.81 7.38
CA VAL A 6 3.12 9.88 6.06
C VAL A 6 2.76 11.16 5.31
N GLN A 7 1.55 11.69 5.49
CA GLN A 7 1.16 12.97 4.90
C GLN A 7 1.93 14.13 5.55
N TYR A 8 2.03 14.12 6.88
CA TYR A 8 2.81 15.13 7.59
C TYR A 8 4.26 15.16 7.10
N LEU A 9 4.90 13.99 6.99
CA LEU A 9 6.28 13.91 6.52
C LEU A 9 6.42 14.40 5.07
N ALA A 10 5.48 14.03 4.20
CA ALA A 10 5.48 14.49 2.81
C ALA A 10 5.37 16.01 2.72
N ASP A 11 4.55 16.62 3.57
CA ASP A 11 4.34 18.08 3.58
C ASP A 11 5.57 18.86 4.08
N GLN A 12 6.50 18.20 4.79
CA GLN A 12 7.77 18.82 5.21
C GLN A 12 8.76 19.00 4.06
N VAL A 13 8.58 18.23 2.99
CA VAL A 13 9.48 18.24 1.82
C VAL A 13 8.68 18.35 0.52
N PRO A 14 7.96 19.47 0.31
CA PRO A 14 7.03 19.61 -0.81
C PRO A 14 7.71 19.48 -2.19
N ALA A 15 8.97 19.85 -2.29
CA ALA A 15 9.74 19.72 -3.52
C ALA A 15 9.91 18.27 -3.99
N ARG A 16 9.76 17.29 -3.11
CA ARG A 16 9.87 15.87 -3.44
C ARG A 16 8.57 15.27 -4.00
N GLN A 17 7.48 16.03 -3.94
CA GLN A 17 6.18 15.60 -4.50
C GLN A 17 5.72 14.22 -4.02
N LEU A 18 5.92 13.91 -2.74
CA LEU A 18 5.49 12.65 -2.14
C LEU A 18 3.99 12.61 -1.84
N ALA A 19 3.33 13.76 -1.90
CA ALA A 19 1.88 13.91 -1.81
C ALA A 19 1.45 15.09 -2.68
N PRO A 20 0.23 15.05 -3.24
CA PRO A 20 -0.34 16.22 -3.91
C PRO A 20 -0.49 17.41 -2.97
N ALA A 21 -0.60 18.60 -3.52
CA ALA A 21 -0.74 19.84 -2.75
C ALA A 21 -1.93 19.74 -1.78
N ASN A 22 -1.73 20.26 -0.57
CA ASN A 22 -2.78 20.27 0.46
C ASN A 22 -4.02 21.00 -0.08
N SER A 23 -5.21 20.52 0.29
CA SER A 23 -6.51 21.02 -0.17
C SER A 23 -6.80 20.85 -1.66
N SER A 24 -5.94 20.17 -2.43
CA SER A 24 -6.24 19.82 -3.83
C SER A 24 -7.16 18.60 -3.90
N PHE A 25 -7.86 18.45 -5.03
CA PHE A 25 -8.69 17.25 -5.26
C PHE A 25 -7.82 15.98 -5.24
N GLU A 26 -6.63 16.05 -5.80
CA GLU A 26 -5.67 14.94 -5.83
C GLU A 26 -5.22 14.53 -4.42
N ARG A 27 -5.14 15.48 -3.48
CA ARG A 27 -4.85 15.15 -2.08
C ARG A 27 -5.97 14.28 -1.48
N TYR A 28 -7.22 14.57 -1.78
CA TYR A 28 -8.34 13.75 -1.31
C TYR A 28 -8.31 12.35 -1.93
N LYS A 29 -7.89 12.23 -3.18
CA LYS A 29 -7.66 10.93 -3.82
C LYS A 29 -6.56 10.14 -3.13
N LEU A 30 -5.47 10.80 -2.75
CA LEU A 30 -4.42 10.19 -1.96
C LEU A 30 -4.96 9.69 -0.61
N GLN A 31 -5.75 10.51 0.08
CA GLN A 31 -6.33 10.15 1.37
C GLN A 31 -7.29 8.96 1.25
N GLU A 32 -8.03 8.88 0.16
CA GLU A 32 -8.90 7.73 -0.14
C GLU A 32 -8.07 6.44 -0.22
N TRP A 33 -6.94 6.45 -0.94
CA TRP A 33 -6.03 5.32 -1.01
C TRP A 33 -5.41 4.98 0.34
N LEU A 34 -4.92 5.97 1.07
CA LEU A 34 -4.34 5.76 2.40
C LEU A 34 -5.34 5.15 3.37
N ASN A 35 -6.58 5.62 3.31
CA ASN A 35 -7.66 5.09 4.15
C ASN A 35 -7.99 3.64 3.78
N PHE A 36 -8.08 3.33 2.49
CA PHE A 36 -8.29 1.96 2.02
C PHE A 36 -7.19 1.02 2.51
N ILE A 37 -5.92 1.42 2.36
CA ILE A 37 -4.80 0.61 2.80
C ILE A 37 -4.87 0.38 4.32
N ALA A 38 -5.18 1.43 5.08
CA ALA A 38 -5.24 1.35 6.54
C ALA A 38 -6.36 0.43 7.02
N THR A 39 -7.55 0.56 6.46
CA THR A 39 -8.73 -0.14 6.97
C THR A 39 -8.92 -1.53 6.36
N GLU A 40 -8.61 -1.70 5.09
CA GLU A 40 -8.88 -2.95 4.37
C GLU A 40 -7.67 -3.88 4.33
N LEU A 41 -6.47 -3.34 4.15
CA LEU A 41 -5.26 -4.14 4.04
C LEU A 41 -4.53 -4.27 5.37
N HIS A 42 -4.12 -3.16 5.96
CA HIS A 42 -3.39 -3.16 7.25
C HIS A 42 -4.19 -3.88 8.34
N LYS A 43 -5.42 -3.44 8.55
CA LYS A 43 -6.33 -4.09 9.51
C LYS A 43 -6.69 -5.52 9.09
N GLY A 44 -6.71 -5.79 7.79
CA GLY A 44 -6.95 -7.14 7.26
C GLY A 44 -5.83 -8.12 7.61
N PHE A 45 -4.59 -7.66 7.68
CA PHE A 45 -3.46 -8.48 8.10
C PHE A 45 -3.40 -8.71 9.61
N SER A 46 -3.93 -7.80 10.42
CA SER A 46 -3.79 -7.84 11.87
C SER A 46 -4.20 -9.16 12.51
N PRO A 47 -5.34 -9.79 12.15
CA PRO A 47 -5.71 -11.10 12.70
C PRO A 47 -4.71 -12.21 12.41
N LEU A 48 -3.97 -12.12 11.28
CA LEU A 48 -3.00 -13.14 10.88
C LEU A 48 -1.72 -13.11 11.71
N PHE A 49 -1.46 -11.98 12.36
CA PHE A 49 -0.33 -11.82 13.27
C PHE A 49 -0.71 -12.06 14.73
N ALA A 50 -2.01 -12.18 15.04
CA ALA A 50 -2.48 -12.38 16.41
C ALA A 50 -2.22 -13.81 16.86
N PRO A 51 -1.57 -14.04 18.02
CA PRO A 51 -1.36 -15.39 18.53
C PRO A 51 -2.68 -15.99 19.02
N GLY A 52 -2.81 -17.30 18.89
CA GLY A 52 -3.96 -18.03 19.41
C GLY A 52 -5.25 -17.91 18.61
N MET A 53 -5.20 -17.40 17.40
CA MET A 53 -6.38 -17.34 16.52
C MET A 53 -6.78 -18.75 16.08
N PRO A 54 -8.09 -19.10 16.19
CA PRO A 54 -8.58 -20.36 15.65
C PRO A 54 -8.34 -20.48 14.14
N ASP A 55 -8.07 -21.69 13.65
CA ASP A 55 -7.77 -21.94 12.23
C ASP A 55 -8.88 -21.45 11.31
N GLU A 56 -10.13 -21.63 11.72
CA GLU A 56 -11.29 -21.17 10.94
C GLU A 56 -11.31 -19.66 10.82
N ALA A 57 -11.04 -18.91 11.90
CA ALA A 57 -10.97 -17.45 11.89
C ALA A 57 -9.81 -16.97 11.03
N THR A 58 -8.67 -17.65 11.10
CA THR A 58 -7.51 -17.35 10.25
C THR A 58 -7.85 -17.53 8.77
N ALA A 59 -8.53 -18.62 8.42
CA ALA A 59 -8.94 -18.90 7.05
C ALA A 59 -9.92 -17.84 6.52
N MET A 60 -10.88 -17.42 7.32
CA MET A 60 -11.83 -16.37 6.97
C MET A 60 -11.11 -15.03 6.76
N ALA A 61 -10.19 -14.68 7.63
CA ALA A 61 -9.39 -13.45 7.52
C ALA A 61 -8.55 -13.44 6.24
N LYS A 62 -7.92 -14.57 5.90
CA LYS A 62 -7.14 -14.70 4.64
C LYS A 62 -8.02 -14.55 3.41
N THR A 63 -9.19 -15.16 3.39
CA THR A 63 -10.13 -15.06 2.26
C THR A 63 -10.55 -13.61 2.04
N ARG A 64 -10.91 -12.91 3.10
CA ARG A 64 -11.31 -11.50 3.04
C ARG A 64 -10.16 -10.61 2.56
N LEU A 65 -8.99 -10.80 3.16
CA LEU A 65 -7.79 -10.03 2.80
C LEU A 65 -7.41 -10.25 1.34
N ASN A 66 -7.43 -11.51 0.89
CA ASN A 66 -7.11 -11.85 -0.49
C ASN A 66 -8.05 -11.16 -1.50
N ALA A 67 -9.35 -11.12 -1.19
CA ALA A 67 -10.30 -10.40 -2.03
C ALA A 67 -9.97 -8.91 -2.15
N ARG A 68 -9.53 -8.28 -1.06
CA ARG A 68 -9.14 -6.86 -1.06
C ARG A 68 -7.82 -6.63 -1.78
N LEU A 69 -6.86 -7.53 -1.65
CA LEU A 69 -5.60 -7.47 -2.40
C LEU A 69 -5.84 -7.62 -3.90
N GLN A 70 -6.72 -8.54 -4.32
CA GLN A 70 -7.06 -8.72 -5.73
C GLN A 70 -7.77 -7.48 -6.29
N TRP A 71 -8.66 -6.87 -5.53
CA TRP A 71 -9.30 -5.63 -5.95
C TRP A 71 -8.27 -4.51 -6.13
N SER A 72 -7.38 -4.34 -5.17
CA SER A 72 -6.30 -3.35 -5.22
C SER A 72 -5.38 -3.58 -6.43
N ASP A 73 -5.06 -4.84 -6.71
CA ASP A 73 -4.25 -5.22 -7.87
C ASP A 73 -4.94 -4.82 -9.18
N GLY A 74 -6.25 -5.03 -9.28
CA GLY A 74 -7.04 -4.62 -10.44
C GLY A 74 -7.02 -3.11 -10.67
N GLU A 75 -7.07 -2.33 -9.59
CA GLU A 75 -7.01 -0.86 -9.67
C GLU A 75 -5.65 -0.35 -10.17
N LEU A 76 -4.59 -1.14 -10.02
CA LEU A 76 -3.25 -0.80 -10.52
C LEU A 76 -3.01 -1.21 -11.98
N ALA A 77 -3.98 -1.87 -12.62
CA ALA A 77 -3.83 -2.29 -14.01
C ALA A 77 -3.56 -1.09 -14.94
N GLY A 78 -2.46 -1.15 -15.68
CA GLY A 78 -2.04 -0.06 -16.56
C GLY A 78 -1.41 1.14 -15.86
N LYS A 79 -1.18 1.06 -14.55
CA LYS A 79 -0.57 2.14 -13.76
C LYS A 79 0.72 1.66 -13.12
N ASN A 80 1.71 2.55 -13.03
CA ASN A 80 2.97 2.26 -12.33
C ASN A 80 2.89 2.60 -10.83
N HIS A 81 1.95 3.47 -10.45
CA HIS A 81 1.78 3.94 -9.08
C HIS A 81 0.30 4.08 -8.74
N GLN A 82 -0.03 4.10 -7.47
CA GLN A 82 -1.42 4.22 -6.99
C GLN A 82 -2.10 5.50 -7.49
N MET A 83 -1.38 6.60 -7.53
CA MET A 83 -1.88 7.88 -8.02
C MET A 83 -1.67 8.07 -9.53
N GLY A 84 -1.05 7.12 -10.21
CA GLY A 84 -0.83 7.09 -11.65
C GLY A 84 0.58 7.50 -12.04
N ASP A 85 0.91 8.78 -11.99
CA ASP A 85 2.07 9.34 -12.66
C ASP A 85 3.38 9.32 -11.85
N GLY A 86 3.31 9.35 -10.54
CA GLY A 86 4.51 9.43 -9.71
C GLY A 86 4.39 8.68 -8.39
N PHE A 87 5.54 8.38 -7.82
CA PHE A 87 5.62 7.75 -6.50
C PHE A 87 5.09 8.71 -5.43
N THR A 88 4.19 8.21 -4.58
CA THR A 88 3.67 8.94 -3.43
C THR A 88 3.76 8.08 -2.17
N VAL A 89 3.41 8.68 -1.04
CA VAL A 89 3.36 7.95 0.25
C VAL A 89 2.34 6.81 0.23
N ALA A 90 1.35 6.84 -0.66
CA ALA A 90 0.42 5.72 -0.83
C ALA A 90 1.13 4.46 -1.35
N ASP A 91 2.07 4.63 -2.28
CA ASP A 91 2.88 3.52 -2.80
C ASP A 91 3.78 2.94 -1.72
N ALA A 92 4.39 3.80 -0.90
CA ALA A 92 5.24 3.37 0.20
C ALA A 92 4.44 2.55 1.23
N TYR A 93 3.25 2.99 1.57
CA TYR A 93 2.40 2.29 2.53
C TYR A 93 1.93 0.94 1.97
N LEU A 94 1.47 0.94 0.71
CA LEU A 94 1.05 -0.30 0.04
C LEU A 94 2.20 -1.31 -0.02
N PHE A 95 3.38 -0.87 -0.42
CA PHE A 95 4.59 -1.71 -0.48
C PHE A 95 4.85 -2.40 0.86
N THR A 96 4.84 -1.64 1.94
CA THR A 96 5.11 -2.15 3.27
C THR A 96 4.08 -3.20 3.69
N VAL A 97 2.80 -2.90 3.50
CA VAL A 97 1.70 -3.77 3.93
C VAL A 97 1.63 -5.05 3.09
N VAL A 98 1.74 -4.94 1.79
CA VAL A 98 1.73 -6.11 0.89
C VAL A 98 2.92 -7.04 1.19
N GLY A 99 4.07 -6.46 1.53
CA GLY A 99 5.26 -7.22 1.90
C GLY A 99 5.06 -8.14 3.10
N TRP A 100 4.09 -7.87 3.97
CA TRP A 100 3.79 -8.73 5.11
C TRP A 100 3.20 -10.08 4.70
N GLY A 101 2.66 -10.20 3.49
CA GLY A 101 2.03 -11.44 3.02
C GLY A 101 2.96 -12.65 3.07
N LYS A 102 4.24 -12.45 2.79
CA LYS A 102 5.24 -13.53 2.83
C LYS A 102 5.46 -14.12 4.24
N HIS A 103 5.12 -13.37 5.28
CA HIS A 103 5.32 -13.80 6.67
C HIS A 103 4.11 -14.57 7.23
N VAL A 104 2.95 -14.47 6.59
CA VAL A 104 1.70 -15.06 7.07
C VAL A 104 1.05 -16.00 6.05
N GLY A 105 1.77 -16.36 5.00
CA GLY A 105 1.30 -17.33 4.01
C GLY A 105 0.21 -16.80 3.08
N VAL A 106 0.18 -15.49 2.84
CA VAL A 106 -0.69 -14.88 1.84
C VAL A 106 0.05 -14.82 0.50
N ASP A 107 -0.56 -15.33 -0.57
CA ASP A 107 0.04 -15.33 -1.90
C ASP A 107 0.02 -13.93 -2.51
N ILE A 108 1.19 -13.28 -2.52
CA ILE A 108 1.37 -11.99 -3.17
C ILE A 108 1.97 -12.12 -4.57
N ALA A 109 2.45 -13.30 -4.94
CA ALA A 109 3.06 -13.53 -6.26
C ALA A 109 2.02 -13.49 -7.38
N SER A 110 0.76 -13.80 -7.08
CA SER A 110 -0.35 -13.72 -8.04
C SER A 110 -0.82 -12.28 -8.33
N LEU A 111 -0.35 -11.29 -7.56
CA LEU A 111 -0.72 -9.89 -7.73
C LEU A 111 0.13 -9.27 -8.87
N ALA A 112 -0.31 -9.48 -10.11
CA ALA A 112 0.47 -9.16 -11.31
C ALA A 112 0.73 -7.66 -11.49
N ASN A 113 -0.15 -6.79 -11.01
CA ASN A 113 -0.03 -5.34 -11.14
C ASN A 113 0.63 -4.68 -9.94
N CYS A 114 0.43 -5.20 -8.74
CA CYS A 114 1.07 -4.71 -7.53
C CYS A 114 2.59 -4.91 -7.58
N LYS A 115 3.04 -6.07 -8.04
CA LYS A 115 4.46 -6.40 -8.06
C LYS A 115 5.31 -5.47 -8.93
N PRO A 116 4.93 -5.16 -10.18
CA PRO A 116 5.67 -4.19 -10.99
C PRO A 116 5.68 -2.80 -10.38
N ALA A 117 4.55 -2.34 -9.83
CA ALA A 117 4.45 -1.03 -9.17
C ALA A 117 5.39 -0.94 -7.96
N LEU A 118 5.44 -2.00 -7.15
CA LEU A 118 6.32 -2.08 -5.99
C LEU A 118 7.81 -2.09 -6.38
N LEU A 119 8.17 -2.84 -7.42
CA LEU A 119 9.53 -2.89 -7.95
C LEU A 119 9.97 -1.53 -8.49
N SER A 120 9.09 -0.86 -9.24
CA SER A 120 9.34 0.49 -9.75
C SER A 120 9.58 1.48 -8.62
N ALA A 121 8.80 1.40 -7.54
CA ALA A 121 8.96 2.26 -6.38
C ALA A 121 10.31 2.07 -5.70
N VAL A 122 10.73 0.80 -5.52
CA VAL A 122 12.03 0.46 -4.92
C VAL A 122 13.19 0.95 -5.79
N GLN A 123 13.09 0.75 -7.10
CA GLN A 123 14.12 1.19 -8.04
C GLN A 123 14.28 2.71 -8.03
N ALA A 124 13.16 3.43 -8.04
CA ALA A 124 13.17 4.89 -7.99
C ALA A 124 13.78 5.42 -6.69
N HIS A 125 13.48 4.76 -5.56
CA HIS A 125 14.06 5.10 -4.27
C HIS A 125 15.58 4.87 -4.27
N ASN A 126 16.02 3.71 -4.72
CA ASN A 126 17.44 3.36 -4.75
C ASN A 126 18.25 4.27 -5.69
N ALA A 127 17.68 4.66 -6.83
CA ALA A 127 18.34 5.57 -7.77
C ALA A 127 18.59 6.96 -7.14
N ARG A 128 17.65 7.45 -6.31
CA ARG A 128 17.80 8.75 -5.62
C ARG A 128 18.86 8.73 -4.53
N HIS A 129 19.11 7.58 -3.94
CA HIS A 129 20.10 7.45 -2.85
C HIS A 129 21.51 7.12 -3.35
N ARG A 130 21.68 6.80 -4.63
CA ARG A 130 22.98 6.53 -5.26
C ARG A 130 23.62 7.76 -5.90
N SER A 131 22.87 8.81 -6.03
CA SER A 131 23.35 10.12 -6.51
C SER A 131 23.53 11.07 -5.33
#